data_6fd2c46eb3669c4e4f5bd345b939c5a9
#
_entry.id   6fd2c46eb3669c4e4f5bd345b939c5a9
#
_cell.length_a   1.000
_cell.length_b   1.000
_cell.length_c   1.000
_cell.angle_alpha   90.00
_cell.angle_beta   90.00
_cell.angle_gamma   90.00
#
_symmetry.space_group_name_H-M   'P 1'
#
loop_
_entity.id
_entity.type
_entity.pdbx_description
1 polymer ?
#
loop_
_entity_poly.entity_id
_entity_poly.type
_entity_poly.pdbx_seq_one_letter_code
_entity_poly.pdbx_strand_id
1 'polypeptide(L)'
;MATVSVRNVWKEYGAQVVLENVRLEIADHEFVTIIGASGCGKTTFLKMLLGMEQPTRGQILIDAQPIRPEPDPDRGVVFQRYSSFPHLTVLENVMLGLELKAARLAARLFGGRRRAAREAALAMLESVGLSHARDRYPAQLSGGMQQRMSIAQAVICKPKILLLDEPFGALDPGVTSDMHQLILRLWAENRMTIFMVSHDIQESFMLGTRLLTFDKLRHDPQAPEAYGAGVTYDLKLARNRRDESAPLVAVGA
;
A
#
# COMPACT_ATOMS: atom_id res chain seq x y z
N MET A 1 2.76 8.89 13.13
CA MET A 1 1.78 7.97 13.72
C MET A 1 0.49 8.15 12.95
N ALA A 2 -0.19 7.07 12.59
CA ALA A 2 -1.44 7.17 11.81
C ALA A 2 -2.45 6.13 12.30
N THR A 3 -3.40 6.57 13.09
CA THR A 3 -4.59 5.79 13.43
C THR A 3 -5.64 5.94 12.34
N VAL A 4 -6.33 4.86 11.97
CA VAL A 4 -7.40 4.90 10.96
C VAL A 4 -8.70 4.41 11.58
N SER A 5 -9.74 5.24 11.53
CA SER A 5 -11.09 4.94 12.00
C SER A 5 -12.06 4.94 10.83
N VAL A 6 -12.68 3.80 10.57
CA VAL A 6 -13.70 3.60 9.52
C VAL A 6 -15.05 3.44 10.18
N ARG A 7 -15.96 4.40 9.96
CA ARG A 7 -17.24 4.49 10.68
C ARG A 7 -18.42 4.32 9.75
N ASN A 8 -19.04 3.16 9.79
CA ASN A 8 -20.26 2.82 9.04
C ASN A 8 -20.14 3.14 7.54
N VAL A 9 -19.00 2.78 6.94
CA VAL A 9 -18.70 3.13 5.55
C VAL A 9 -19.47 2.24 4.58
N TRP A 10 -20.12 2.88 3.62
CA TRP A 10 -20.78 2.29 2.48
C TRP A 10 -20.19 2.84 1.20
N LYS A 11 -20.17 2.02 0.15
CA LYS A 11 -19.83 2.46 -1.19
C LYS A 11 -20.77 1.87 -2.21
N GLU A 12 -21.44 2.76 -2.92
CA GLU A 12 -22.44 2.44 -3.93
C GLU A 12 -22.08 3.08 -5.27
N TYR A 13 -22.32 2.40 -6.38
CA TYR A 13 -22.24 2.92 -7.74
C TYR A 13 -23.58 2.70 -8.42
N GLY A 14 -24.43 3.74 -8.45
CA GLY A 14 -25.82 3.61 -8.85
C GLY A 14 -26.58 2.63 -7.96
N ALA A 15 -27.14 1.58 -8.53
CA ALA A 15 -27.86 0.53 -7.78
C ALA A 15 -26.90 -0.51 -7.13
N GLN A 16 -25.63 -0.55 -7.57
CA GLN A 16 -24.70 -1.56 -7.10
C GLN A 16 -24.10 -1.16 -5.75
N VAL A 17 -24.36 -1.95 -4.71
CA VAL A 17 -23.68 -1.84 -3.42
C VAL A 17 -22.40 -2.65 -3.47
N VAL A 18 -21.24 -1.98 -3.34
CA VAL A 18 -19.92 -2.62 -3.36
C VAL A 18 -19.41 -2.90 -1.95
N LEU A 19 -19.50 -1.91 -1.05
CA LEU A 19 -19.16 -2.07 0.36
C LEU A 19 -20.35 -1.69 1.23
N GLU A 20 -20.54 -2.47 2.29
CA GLU A 20 -21.68 -2.34 3.18
C GLU A 20 -21.23 -2.29 4.64
N ASN A 21 -21.55 -1.17 5.32
CA ASN A 21 -21.41 -0.99 6.76
C ASN A 21 -20.04 -1.40 7.33
N VAL A 22 -18.96 -1.03 6.64
CA VAL A 22 -17.61 -1.33 7.11
C VAL A 22 -17.29 -0.49 8.34
N ARG A 23 -16.81 -1.15 9.41
CA ARG A 23 -16.40 -0.54 10.67
C ARG A 23 -15.06 -1.12 11.08
N LEU A 24 -14.05 -0.27 11.28
CA LEU A 24 -12.71 -0.68 11.65
C LEU A 24 -12.04 0.40 12.49
N GLU A 25 -11.27 -0.01 13.48
CA GLU A 25 -10.33 0.84 14.21
C GLU A 25 -8.94 0.22 14.07
N ILE A 26 -8.05 0.90 13.36
CA ILE A 26 -6.69 0.45 13.08
C ILE A 26 -5.72 1.33 13.87
N ALA A 27 -4.88 0.69 14.67
CA ALA A 27 -3.85 1.37 15.44
C ALA A 27 -2.69 1.82 14.56
N ASP A 28 -1.89 2.74 15.08
CA ASP A 28 -0.63 3.13 14.45
C ASP A 28 0.32 1.93 14.32
N HIS A 29 1.06 1.91 13.21
CA HIS A 29 2.07 0.88 12.95
C HIS A 29 1.51 -0.56 12.88
N GLU A 30 0.23 -0.75 12.52
CA GLU A 30 -0.29 -2.06 12.15
C GLU A 30 0.05 -2.40 10.69
N PHE A 31 0.35 -3.67 10.43
CA PHE A 31 0.40 -4.23 9.08
C PHE A 31 -0.90 -5.01 8.85
N VAL A 32 -1.85 -4.37 8.17
CA VAL A 32 -3.18 -4.91 7.91
C VAL A 32 -3.19 -5.59 6.55
N THR A 33 -3.45 -6.90 6.52
CA THR A 33 -3.67 -7.65 5.29
C THR A 33 -5.16 -7.82 5.04
N ILE A 34 -5.58 -7.68 3.79
CA ILE A 34 -6.97 -7.73 3.36
C ILE A 34 -7.13 -8.83 2.32
N ILE A 35 -7.93 -9.83 2.63
CA ILE A 35 -8.26 -10.93 1.72
C ILE A 35 -9.76 -10.94 1.40
N GLY A 36 -10.15 -11.64 0.36
CA GLY A 36 -11.54 -11.82 -0.06
C GLY A 36 -11.66 -12.11 -1.54
N ALA A 37 -12.86 -12.49 -1.98
CA ALA A 37 -13.14 -12.82 -3.36
C ALA A 37 -12.83 -11.65 -4.33
N SER A 38 -12.55 -11.98 -5.60
CA SER A 38 -12.39 -10.94 -6.63
C SER A 38 -13.69 -10.13 -6.76
N GLY A 39 -13.57 -8.82 -6.89
CA GLY A 39 -14.73 -7.92 -7.01
C GLY A 39 -15.47 -7.58 -5.70
N CYS A 40 -15.04 -8.08 -4.54
CA CYS A 40 -15.68 -7.75 -3.25
C CYS A 40 -15.33 -6.34 -2.71
N GLY A 41 -14.71 -5.46 -3.48
CA GLY A 41 -14.50 -4.06 -3.10
C GLY A 41 -13.19 -3.74 -2.37
N LYS A 42 -12.21 -4.67 -2.29
CA LYS A 42 -10.91 -4.44 -1.62
C LYS A 42 -10.16 -3.25 -2.21
N THR A 43 -9.99 -3.20 -3.53
CA THR A 43 -9.37 -2.07 -4.24
C THR A 43 -10.17 -0.78 -4.06
N THR A 44 -11.50 -0.86 -4.02
CA THR A 44 -12.38 0.30 -3.73
C THR A 44 -12.12 0.83 -2.32
N PHE A 45 -11.97 -0.06 -1.35
CA PHE A 45 -11.61 0.32 0.01
C PHE A 45 -10.23 1.01 0.08
N LEU A 46 -9.22 0.46 -0.60
CA LEU A 46 -7.91 1.13 -0.70
C LEU A 46 -7.99 2.50 -1.38
N LYS A 47 -8.78 2.66 -2.44
CA LYS A 47 -8.99 3.95 -3.10
C LYS A 47 -9.66 4.98 -2.18
N MET A 48 -10.57 4.54 -1.30
CA MET A 48 -11.14 5.43 -0.30
C MET A 48 -10.11 5.84 0.77
N LEU A 49 -9.26 4.91 1.23
CA LEU A 49 -8.14 5.24 2.13
C LEU A 49 -7.15 6.20 1.49
N LEU A 50 -6.93 6.10 0.18
CA LEU A 50 -6.08 7.03 -0.58
C LEU A 50 -6.72 8.42 -0.75
N GLY A 51 -8.06 8.52 -0.64
CA GLY A 51 -8.83 9.74 -0.90
C GLY A 51 -9.19 9.93 -2.38
N MET A 52 -8.94 8.94 -3.23
CA MET A 52 -9.35 8.96 -4.65
C MET A 52 -10.85 8.74 -4.82
N GLU A 53 -11.48 8.07 -3.87
CA GLU A 53 -12.92 7.87 -3.82
C GLU A 53 -13.47 8.26 -2.45
N GLN A 54 -14.73 8.72 -2.44
CA GLN A 54 -15.43 9.05 -1.20
C GLN A 54 -16.44 7.94 -0.86
N PRO A 55 -16.67 7.62 0.41
CA PRO A 55 -17.77 6.75 0.80
C PRO A 55 -19.11 7.41 0.43
N THR A 56 -20.12 6.59 0.08
CA THR A 56 -21.48 7.07 -0.17
C THR A 56 -22.16 7.43 1.16
N ARG A 57 -21.86 6.67 2.22
CA ARG A 57 -22.32 6.92 3.60
C ARG A 57 -21.19 6.58 4.57
N GLY A 58 -21.25 7.17 5.76
CA GLY A 58 -20.22 7.01 6.78
C GLY A 58 -19.03 7.90 6.52
N GLN A 59 -17.93 7.64 7.21
CA GLN A 59 -16.71 8.44 7.10
C GLN A 59 -15.47 7.62 7.44
N ILE A 60 -14.35 8.02 6.87
CA ILE A 60 -13.02 7.50 7.21
C ILE A 60 -12.21 8.65 7.82
N LEU A 61 -11.60 8.40 8.96
CA LEU A 61 -10.77 9.35 9.67
C LEU A 61 -9.32 8.83 9.73
N ILE A 62 -8.35 9.71 9.52
CA ILE A 62 -6.93 9.47 9.79
C ILE A 62 -6.50 10.49 10.84
N ASP A 63 -5.93 10.01 11.96
CA ASP A 63 -5.57 10.86 13.12
C ASP A 63 -6.76 11.73 13.57
N ALA A 64 -7.96 11.13 13.64
CA ALA A 64 -9.22 11.79 13.98
C ALA A 64 -9.67 12.90 12.99
N GLN A 65 -9.01 13.06 11.84
CA GLN A 65 -9.39 14.01 10.80
C GLN A 65 -10.01 13.30 9.61
N PRO A 66 -11.11 13.80 9.02
CA PRO A 66 -11.70 13.24 7.81
C PRO A 66 -10.68 13.20 6.66
N ILE A 67 -10.70 12.12 5.89
CA ILE A 67 -9.87 12.01 4.69
C ILE A 67 -10.29 13.11 3.69
N ARG A 68 -9.31 13.90 3.26
CA ARG A 68 -9.51 14.87 2.18
C ARG A 68 -9.69 14.13 0.84
N PRO A 69 -10.57 14.62 -0.06
CA PRO A 69 -10.82 14.01 -1.36
C PRO A 69 -9.69 14.29 -2.37
N GLU A 70 -8.46 14.21 -1.91
CA GLU A 70 -7.25 14.42 -2.70
C GLU A 70 -6.15 13.49 -2.21
N PRO A 71 -5.29 12.98 -3.12
CA PRO A 71 -4.08 12.27 -2.72
C PRO A 71 -3.19 13.16 -1.85
N ASP A 72 -2.69 12.62 -0.75
CA ASP A 72 -1.85 13.32 0.21
C ASP A 72 -0.48 12.61 0.28
N PRO A 73 0.65 13.36 0.35
CA PRO A 73 1.99 12.77 0.51
C PRO A 73 2.15 11.86 1.75
N ASP A 74 1.28 12.01 2.75
CA ASP A 74 1.24 11.12 3.92
C ASP A 74 0.62 9.74 3.61
N ARG A 75 0.13 9.52 2.39
CA ARG A 75 -0.45 8.27 1.91
C ARG A 75 0.27 7.81 0.65
N GLY A 76 1.15 6.81 0.79
CA GLY A 76 1.82 6.16 -0.33
C GLY A 76 0.95 5.04 -0.92
N VAL A 77 1.07 4.77 -2.22
CA VAL A 77 0.37 3.67 -2.87
C VAL A 77 1.27 2.95 -3.85
N VAL A 78 1.16 1.62 -3.87
CA VAL A 78 1.72 0.74 -4.90
C VAL A 78 0.55 -0.03 -5.51
N PHE A 79 0.25 0.25 -6.78
CA PHE A 79 -0.80 -0.43 -7.53
C PHE A 79 -0.29 -1.75 -8.13
N GLN A 80 -1.20 -2.64 -8.47
CA GLN A 80 -0.93 -3.89 -9.17
C GLN A 80 -0.20 -3.66 -10.52
N ARG A 81 -0.51 -2.57 -11.22
CA ARG A 81 0.23 -2.14 -12.42
C ARG A 81 1.22 -1.07 -12.06
N TYR A 82 2.46 -1.22 -12.53
CA TYR A 82 3.54 -0.28 -12.25
C TYR A 82 3.21 1.14 -12.72
N SER A 83 3.30 2.11 -11.81
CA SER A 83 3.01 3.52 -12.07
C SER A 83 4.31 4.30 -12.31
N SER A 84 5.13 3.84 -13.27
CA SER A 84 6.38 4.51 -13.60
C SER A 84 6.26 5.42 -14.82
N PHE A 85 7.03 6.50 -14.83
CA PHE A 85 7.15 7.40 -15.98
C PHE A 85 8.23 6.83 -16.92
N PRO A 86 7.86 6.35 -18.14
CA PRO A 86 8.77 5.62 -19.01
C PRO A 86 9.92 6.45 -19.57
N HIS A 87 9.76 7.77 -19.60
CA HIS A 87 10.73 8.74 -20.10
C HIS A 87 11.71 9.26 -19.02
N LEU A 88 11.52 8.85 -17.77
CA LEU A 88 12.40 9.17 -16.64
C LEU A 88 13.25 7.95 -16.28
N THR A 89 14.48 8.18 -15.85
CA THR A 89 15.34 7.14 -15.28
C THR A 89 14.78 6.64 -13.95
N VAL A 90 15.28 5.53 -13.44
CA VAL A 90 14.92 4.98 -12.12
C VAL A 90 15.13 6.03 -11.02
N LEU A 91 16.28 6.73 -11.04
CA LEU A 91 16.57 7.77 -10.07
C LEU A 91 15.54 8.92 -10.15
N GLU A 92 15.25 9.40 -11.36
CA GLU A 92 14.28 10.48 -11.58
C GLU A 92 12.88 10.08 -11.18
N ASN A 93 12.48 8.84 -11.47
CA ASN A 93 11.21 8.27 -11.05
C ASN A 93 11.05 8.31 -9.52
N VAL A 94 12.09 7.92 -8.77
CA VAL A 94 12.06 7.95 -7.30
C VAL A 94 12.12 9.39 -6.77
N MET A 95 12.90 10.27 -7.39
CA MET A 95 12.97 11.70 -7.01
C MET A 95 11.63 12.43 -7.19
N LEU A 96 10.82 12.03 -8.16
CA LEU A 96 9.59 12.73 -8.55
C LEU A 96 8.63 12.89 -7.36
N GLY A 97 8.52 11.91 -6.47
CA GLY A 97 7.69 12.01 -5.25
C GLY A 97 8.09 13.19 -4.37
N LEU A 98 9.40 13.41 -4.19
CA LEU A 98 9.92 14.55 -3.41
C LEU A 98 9.73 15.87 -4.15
N GLU A 99 9.88 15.88 -5.46
CA GLU A 99 9.65 17.06 -6.30
C GLU A 99 8.18 17.50 -6.25
N LEU A 100 7.24 16.56 -6.38
CA LEU A 100 5.80 16.83 -6.29
C LEU A 100 5.38 17.29 -4.88
N LYS A 101 5.95 16.68 -3.82
CA LYS A 101 5.72 17.13 -2.44
C LYS A 101 6.18 18.57 -2.23
N ALA A 102 7.31 18.94 -2.81
CA ALA A 102 7.86 20.30 -2.74
C ALA A 102 7.14 21.29 -3.66
N ALA A 103 6.62 20.85 -4.80
CA ALA A 103 5.91 21.68 -5.78
C ALA A 103 4.58 22.26 -5.25
N ARG A 104 4.00 21.68 -4.20
CA ARG A 104 2.90 22.32 -3.43
C ARG A 104 3.31 23.66 -2.78
N LEU A 105 4.64 23.90 -2.65
CA LEU A 105 5.21 25.11 -2.04
C LEU A 105 6.03 25.96 -3.03
N ALA A 106 6.58 25.35 -4.10
CA ALA A 106 7.36 26.03 -5.14
C ALA A 106 7.46 25.12 -6.36
N ALA A 107 7.16 25.62 -7.55
CA ALA A 107 6.96 24.88 -8.81
C ALA A 107 8.11 23.95 -9.27
N ARG A 108 9.29 23.99 -8.68
CA ARG A 108 10.44 23.11 -8.97
C ARG A 108 11.48 23.14 -7.85
N LEU A 109 12.16 22.01 -7.64
CA LEU A 109 13.35 21.98 -6.77
C LEU A 109 14.56 22.54 -7.52
N PHE A 110 15.23 23.53 -6.94
CA PHE A 110 16.47 24.10 -7.46
C PHE A 110 17.60 24.07 -6.42
N GLY A 111 18.85 24.10 -6.91
CA GLY A 111 20.03 24.24 -6.07
C GLY A 111 20.15 23.16 -5.00
N GLY A 112 20.37 23.55 -3.76
CA GLY A 112 20.61 22.66 -2.63
C GLY A 112 19.43 21.70 -2.32
N ARG A 113 18.19 22.12 -2.55
CA ARG A 113 17.01 21.25 -2.34
C ARG A 113 16.95 20.09 -3.34
N ARG A 114 17.31 20.34 -4.61
CA ARG A 114 17.39 19.28 -5.62
C ARG A 114 18.52 18.30 -5.31
N ARG A 115 19.65 18.80 -4.82
CA ARG A 115 20.78 17.96 -4.38
C ARG A 115 20.35 17.05 -3.22
N ALA A 116 19.71 17.59 -2.19
CA ALA A 116 19.19 16.82 -1.06
C ALA A 116 18.16 15.74 -1.49
N ALA A 117 17.25 16.09 -2.41
CA ALA A 117 16.30 15.12 -2.96
C ALA A 117 17.00 13.99 -3.73
N ARG A 118 18.05 14.32 -4.49
CA ARG A 118 18.85 13.33 -5.21
C ARG A 118 19.61 12.40 -4.24
N GLU A 119 20.21 12.94 -3.20
CA GLU A 119 20.90 12.16 -2.16
C GLU A 119 19.91 11.21 -1.44
N ALA A 120 18.72 11.70 -1.07
CA ALA A 120 17.67 10.87 -0.48
C ALA A 120 17.20 9.76 -1.43
N ALA A 121 17.04 10.05 -2.73
CA ALA A 121 16.64 9.05 -3.71
C ALA A 121 17.75 8.00 -3.93
N LEU A 122 19.02 8.38 -3.93
CA LEU A 122 20.13 7.43 -4.01
C LEU A 122 20.17 6.49 -2.80
N ALA A 123 20.00 7.02 -1.59
CA ALA A 123 19.91 6.22 -0.37
C ALA A 123 18.69 5.27 -0.40
N MET A 124 17.54 5.73 -0.90
CA MET A 124 16.36 4.89 -1.09
C MET A 124 16.62 3.78 -2.10
N LEU A 125 17.26 4.07 -3.24
CA LEU A 125 17.62 3.07 -4.24
C LEU A 125 18.61 2.03 -3.69
N GLU A 126 19.51 2.43 -2.82
CA GLU A 126 20.39 1.50 -2.10
C GLU A 126 19.59 0.58 -1.19
N SER A 127 18.66 1.13 -0.39
CA SER A 127 17.83 0.35 0.53
C SER A 127 16.95 -0.68 -0.17
N VAL A 128 16.48 -0.40 -1.40
CA VAL A 128 15.70 -1.35 -2.21
C VAL A 128 16.56 -2.20 -3.15
N GLY A 129 17.90 -2.06 -3.14
CA GLY A 129 18.83 -2.85 -3.95
C GLY A 129 18.87 -2.47 -5.44
N LEU A 130 18.56 -1.22 -5.79
CA LEU A 130 18.50 -0.71 -7.16
C LEU A 130 19.60 0.29 -7.52
N SER A 131 20.65 0.49 -6.70
CA SER A 131 21.75 1.43 -6.97
C SER A 131 22.41 1.21 -8.33
N HIS A 132 22.56 -0.06 -8.74
CA HIS A 132 23.18 -0.45 -10.01
C HIS A 132 22.31 -0.12 -11.24
N ALA A 133 21.04 0.17 -11.05
CA ALA A 133 20.07 0.45 -12.12
C ALA A 133 19.59 1.90 -12.16
N ARG A 134 20.16 2.79 -11.33
CA ARG A 134 19.69 4.17 -11.15
C ARG A 134 19.55 4.99 -12.44
N ASP A 135 20.42 4.74 -13.41
CA ASP A 135 20.47 5.47 -14.68
C ASP A 135 19.72 4.74 -15.82
N ARG A 136 19.10 3.56 -15.52
CA ARG A 136 18.26 2.82 -16.48
C ARG A 136 16.85 3.41 -16.55
N TYR A 137 16.16 3.11 -17.64
CA TYR A 137 14.75 3.42 -17.82
C TYR A 137 13.86 2.24 -17.37
N PRO A 138 12.59 2.47 -16.98
CA PRO A 138 11.68 1.42 -16.53
C PRO A 138 11.57 0.23 -17.47
N ALA A 139 11.56 0.44 -18.78
CA ALA A 139 11.50 -0.62 -19.78
C ALA A 139 12.73 -1.56 -19.79
N GLN A 140 13.83 -1.17 -19.14
CA GLN A 140 15.06 -1.95 -19.04
C GLN A 140 15.15 -2.76 -17.74
N LEU A 141 14.10 -2.73 -16.91
CA LEU A 141 14.03 -3.39 -15.63
C LEU A 141 13.25 -4.70 -15.72
N SER A 142 13.66 -5.71 -14.94
CA SER A 142 12.83 -6.88 -14.69
C SER A 142 11.57 -6.50 -13.87
N GLY A 143 10.55 -7.36 -13.85
CA GLY A 143 9.33 -7.14 -13.06
C GLY A 143 9.63 -6.87 -11.56
N GLY A 144 10.49 -7.69 -10.94
CA GLY A 144 10.91 -7.46 -9.56
C GLY A 144 11.66 -6.14 -9.33
N MET A 145 12.49 -5.69 -10.31
CA MET A 145 13.13 -4.38 -10.23
C MET A 145 12.12 -3.23 -10.38
N GLN A 146 11.13 -3.37 -11.25
CA GLN A 146 10.04 -2.40 -11.40
C GLN A 146 9.21 -2.30 -10.11
N GLN A 147 8.96 -3.44 -9.47
CA GLN A 147 8.26 -3.47 -8.18
C GLN A 147 9.05 -2.78 -7.07
N ARG A 148 10.37 -3.06 -6.96
CA ARG A 148 11.26 -2.37 -6.02
C ARG A 148 11.27 -0.86 -6.24
N MET A 149 11.29 -0.42 -7.49
CA MET A 149 11.21 1.00 -7.85
C MET A 149 9.86 1.60 -7.44
N SER A 150 8.74 0.92 -7.69
CA SER A 150 7.40 1.39 -7.29
C SER A 150 7.27 1.54 -5.77
N ILE A 151 7.84 0.59 -5.00
CA ILE A 151 7.91 0.69 -3.54
C ILE A 151 8.78 1.89 -3.12
N ALA A 152 9.95 2.06 -3.74
CA ALA A 152 10.82 3.20 -3.46
C ALA A 152 10.12 4.54 -3.72
N GLN A 153 9.39 4.67 -4.82
CA GLN A 153 8.56 5.85 -5.14
C GLN A 153 7.50 6.13 -4.07
N ALA A 154 6.82 5.09 -3.59
CA ALA A 154 5.77 5.23 -2.59
C ALA A 154 6.33 5.61 -1.21
N VAL A 155 7.51 5.08 -0.84
CA VAL A 155 8.09 5.24 0.50
C VAL A 155 9.01 6.45 0.63
N ILE A 156 9.59 6.98 -0.47
CA ILE A 156 10.55 8.10 -0.42
C ILE A 156 10.01 9.34 0.30
N CYS A 157 8.70 9.57 0.21
CA CYS A 157 8.04 10.69 0.89
C CYS A 157 7.81 10.45 2.39
N LYS A 158 8.20 9.28 2.91
CA LYS A 158 7.95 8.82 4.28
C LYS A 158 6.47 8.95 4.65
N PRO A 159 5.59 8.22 3.93
CA PRO A 159 4.16 8.29 4.19
C PRO A 159 3.84 7.70 5.57
N LYS A 160 2.77 8.20 6.20
CA LYS A 160 2.23 7.59 7.43
C LYS A 160 1.48 6.29 7.14
N ILE A 161 0.86 6.20 5.96
CA ILE A 161 0.10 5.04 5.50
C ILE A 161 0.62 4.60 4.15
N LEU A 162 0.89 3.30 3.99
CA LEU A 162 1.26 2.69 2.71
C LEU A 162 0.16 1.71 2.29
N LEU A 163 -0.36 1.89 1.08
CA LEU A 163 -1.39 1.07 0.48
C LEU A 163 -0.77 0.19 -0.61
N LEU A 164 -0.97 -1.12 -0.52
CA LEU A 164 -0.41 -2.10 -1.45
C LEU A 164 -1.57 -2.91 -2.05
N ASP A 165 -1.78 -2.79 -3.36
CA ASP A 165 -2.84 -3.51 -4.07
C ASP A 165 -2.24 -4.66 -4.87
N GLU A 166 -2.31 -5.88 -4.34
CA GLU A 166 -1.72 -7.12 -4.90
C GLU A 166 -0.26 -6.96 -5.37
N PRO A 167 0.64 -6.46 -4.49
CA PRO A 167 1.96 -5.98 -4.93
C PRO A 167 2.89 -7.09 -5.44
N PHE A 168 2.61 -8.36 -5.15
CA PHE A 168 3.52 -9.46 -5.45
C PHE A 168 2.93 -10.50 -6.41
N GLY A 169 1.66 -10.34 -6.81
CA GLY A 169 0.91 -11.33 -7.60
C GLY A 169 1.47 -11.65 -8.98
N ALA A 170 2.36 -10.83 -9.53
CA ALA A 170 2.99 -11.02 -10.84
C ALA A 170 4.49 -11.41 -10.74
N LEU A 171 4.99 -11.74 -9.54
CA LEU A 171 6.40 -12.04 -9.30
C LEU A 171 6.65 -13.55 -9.15
N ASP A 172 7.86 -13.97 -9.52
CA ASP A 172 8.34 -15.33 -9.27
C ASP A 172 8.52 -15.59 -7.76
N PRO A 173 8.34 -16.84 -7.27
CA PRO A 173 8.40 -17.15 -5.85
C PRO A 173 9.68 -16.70 -5.13
N GLY A 174 10.85 -16.84 -5.78
CA GLY A 174 12.13 -16.39 -5.21
C GLY A 174 12.19 -14.87 -5.04
N VAL A 175 11.70 -14.13 -6.04
CA VAL A 175 11.63 -12.66 -5.98
C VAL A 175 10.62 -12.20 -4.94
N THR A 176 9.51 -12.93 -4.81
CA THR A 176 8.46 -12.62 -3.82
C THR A 176 9.01 -12.68 -2.39
N SER A 177 9.79 -13.70 -2.04
CA SER A 177 10.42 -13.83 -0.73
C SER A 177 11.32 -12.62 -0.39
N ASP A 178 12.15 -12.18 -1.34
CA ASP A 178 13.00 -11.00 -1.17
C ASP A 178 12.18 -9.72 -0.98
N MET A 179 11.04 -9.64 -1.67
CA MET A 179 10.13 -8.49 -1.57
C MET A 179 9.40 -8.45 -0.23
N HIS A 180 9.03 -9.61 0.33
CA HIS A 180 8.48 -9.71 1.68
C HIS A 180 9.46 -9.19 2.72
N GLN A 181 10.73 -9.61 2.65
CA GLN A 181 11.77 -9.11 3.56
C GLN A 181 11.98 -7.60 3.40
N LEU A 182 11.99 -7.10 2.17
CA LEU A 182 12.12 -5.68 1.87
C LEU A 182 10.98 -4.87 2.52
N ILE A 183 9.73 -5.27 2.30
CA ILE A 183 8.59 -4.51 2.83
C ILE A 183 8.53 -4.54 4.35
N LEU A 184 8.87 -5.67 4.98
CA LEU A 184 8.94 -5.79 6.44
C LEU A 184 10.02 -4.88 7.04
N ARG A 185 11.20 -4.83 6.41
CA ARG A 185 12.27 -3.93 6.83
C ARG A 185 11.84 -2.47 6.70
N LEU A 186 11.28 -2.07 5.54
CA LEU A 186 10.80 -0.70 5.33
C LEU A 186 9.68 -0.32 6.29
N TRP A 187 8.79 -1.26 6.62
CA TRP A 187 7.74 -1.05 7.61
C TRP A 187 8.30 -0.78 9.00
N ALA A 188 9.26 -1.59 9.46
CA ALA A 188 9.92 -1.42 10.76
C ALA A 188 10.69 -0.09 10.84
N GLU A 189 11.49 0.24 9.81
CA GLU A 189 12.32 1.44 9.76
C GLU A 189 11.50 2.74 9.71
N ASN A 190 10.40 2.76 8.92
CA ASN A 190 9.62 3.98 8.71
C ASN A 190 8.41 4.11 9.65
N ARG A 191 8.10 3.08 10.45
CA ARG A 191 6.98 3.05 11.41
C ARG A 191 5.64 3.48 10.78
N MET A 192 5.40 3.08 9.55
CA MET A 192 4.16 3.38 8.82
C MET A 192 3.09 2.32 9.10
N THR A 193 1.81 2.68 8.95
CA THR A 193 0.71 1.73 8.92
C THR A 193 0.55 1.21 7.49
N ILE A 194 0.48 -0.12 7.29
CA ILE A 194 0.34 -0.72 5.96
C ILE A 194 -1.05 -1.35 5.82
N PHE A 195 -1.68 -1.13 4.66
CA PHE A 195 -2.82 -1.90 4.20
C PHE A 195 -2.42 -2.61 2.91
N MET A 196 -2.45 -3.93 2.93
CA MET A 196 -2.09 -4.75 1.77
C MET A 196 -3.26 -5.66 1.37
N VAL A 197 -3.70 -5.53 0.15
CA VAL A 197 -4.60 -6.49 -0.48
C VAL A 197 -3.76 -7.64 -1.04
N SER A 198 -4.11 -8.87 -0.68
CA SER A 198 -3.53 -10.08 -1.25
C SER A 198 -4.63 -11.10 -1.53
N HIS A 199 -4.40 -11.98 -2.51
CA HIS A 199 -5.19 -13.18 -2.72
C HIS A 199 -4.52 -14.42 -2.12
N ASP A 200 -3.30 -14.29 -1.62
CA ASP A 200 -2.55 -15.35 -0.95
C ASP A 200 -2.73 -15.25 0.57
N ILE A 201 -3.36 -16.28 1.13
CA ILE A 201 -3.63 -16.38 2.56
C ILE A 201 -2.32 -16.56 3.34
N GLN A 202 -1.36 -17.36 2.83
CA GLN A 202 -0.09 -17.61 3.50
C GLN A 202 0.73 -16.31 3.60
N GLU A 203 0.80 -15.55 2.52
CA GLU A 203 1.41 -14.23 2.47
C GLU A 203 0.80 -13.30 3.52
N SER A 204 -0.54 -13.29 3.62
CA SER A 204 -1.29 -12.45 4.54
C SER A 204 -0.99 -12.77 6.00
N PHE A 205 -0.83 -14.04 6.35
CA PHE A 205 -0.44 -14.46 7.70
C PHE A 205 1.03 -14.16 8.00
N MET A 206 1.90 -14.29 7.00
CA MET A 206 3.35 -14.07 7.17
C MET A 206 3.69 -12.60 7.39
N LEU A 207 3.05 -11.70 6.64
CA LEU A 207 3.36 -10.26 6.66
C LEU A 207 2.54 -9.48 7.68
N GLY A 208 1.26 -9.86 7.85
CA GLY A 208 0.29 -9.09 8.64
C GLY A 208 0.48 -9.20 10.16
N THR A 209 0.15 -8.11 10.85
CA THR A 209 -0.17 -8.11 12.29
C THR A 209 -1.68 -8.22 12.52
N ARG A 210 -2.46 -7.99 11.46
CA ARG A 210 -3.91 -8.07 11.46
C ARG A 210 -4.41 -8.52 10.10
N LEU A 211 -5.36 -9.45 10.09
CA LEU A 211 -5.98 -9.98 8.88
C LEU A 211 -7.46 -9.60 8.86
N LEU A 212 -7.87 -8.95 7.79
CA LEU A 212 -9.27 -8.62 7.50
C LEU A 212 -9.76 -9.47 6.34
N THR A 213 -10.94 -10.04 6.49
CA THR A 213 -11.62 -10.73 5.38
C THR A 213 -12.80 -9.90 4.92
N PHE A 214 -12.82 -9.56 3.64
CA PHE A 214 -13.95 -8.91 2.98
C PHE A 214 -14.77 -9.94 2.25
N ASP A 215 -16.05 -10.04 2.60
CA ASP A 215 -16.95 -10.98 1.94
C ASP A 215 -18.40 -10.45 1.88
N LYS A 216 -19.18 -10.97 0.94
CA LYS A 216 -20.61 -10.73 0.78
C LYS A 216 -21.39 -11.76 1.59
N LEU A 217 -21.87 -11.40 2.78
CA LEU A 217 -22.64 -12.29 3.65
C LEU A 217 -24.06 -12.50 3.15
N ARG A 218 -24.61 -11.55 2.39
CA ARG A 218 -25.95 -11.59 1.86
C ARG A 218 -25.92 -11.69 0.35
N HIS A 219 -26.67 -12.62 -0.19
CA HIS A 219 -26.82 -12.83 -1.62
C HIS A 219 -28.29 -12.94 -1.98
N ASP A 220 -28.74 -12.08 -2.89
CA ASP A 220 -30.06 -12.20 -3.50
C ASP A 220 -29.86 -12.57 -4.99
N PRO A 221 -30.28 -13.78 -5.41
CA PRO A 221 -30.16 -14.20 -6.81
C PRO A 221 -30.94 -13.32 -7.79
N GLN A 222 -32.00 -12.62 -7.32
CA GLN A 222 -32.85 -11.74 -8.13
C GLN A 222 -32.30 -10.30 -8.18
N ALA A 223 -31.49 -9.91 -7.19
CA ALA A 223 -30.87 -8.59 -7.09
C ALA A 223 -29.43 -8.72 -6.56
N PRO A 224 -28.49 -9.29 -7.34
CA PRO A 224 -27.12 -9.57 -6.88
C PRO A 224 -26.33 -8.31 -6.52
N GLU A 225 -26.77 -7.13 -6.97
CA GLU A 225 -26.23 -5.82 -6.67
C GLU A 225 -26.72 -5.19 -5.36
N ALA A 226 -27.78 -5.73 -4.75
CA ALA A 226 -28.47 -5.12 -3.61
C ALA A 226 -27.65 -5.12 -2.31
N TYR A 227 -26.67 -6.04 -2.20
CA TYR A 227 -25.83 -6.18 -1.02
C TYR A 227 -24.36 -6.01 -1.36
N GLY A 228 -23.62 -5.37 -0.46
CA GLY A 228 -22.18 -5.15 -0.55
C GLY A 228 -21.36 -6.14 0.29
N ALA A 229 -20.06 -6.11 0.11
CA ALA A 229 -19.16 -6.80 1.01
C ALA A 229 -18.90 -5.97 2.28
N GLY A 230 -18.78 -6.66 3.39
CA GLY A 230 -18.37 -6.12 4.67
C GLY A 230 -17.13 -6.84 5.21
N VAL A 231 -16.66 -6.43 6.36
CA VAL A 231 -15.61 -7.15 7.10
C VAL A 231 -16.27 -8.30 7.86
N THR A 232 -15.94 -9.53 7.47
CA THR A 232 -16.51 -10.75 8.06
C THR A 232 -15.65 -11.33 9.15
N TYR A 233 -14.33 -11.22 9.00
CA TYR A 233 -13.36 -11.59 10.01
C TYR A 233 -12.34 -10.48 10.20
N ASP A 234 -11.99 -10.24 11.46
CA ASP A 234 -11.01 -9.27 11.91
C ASP A 234 -10.12 -9.96 12.96
N LEU A 235 -8.98 -10.44 12.52
CA LEU A 235 -8.09 -11.28 13.30
C LEU A 235 -6.81 -10.53 13.63
N LYS A 236 -6.53 -10.32 14.92
CA LYS A 236 -5.20 -9.88 15.36
C LYS A 236 -4.26 -11.07 15.36
N LEU A 237 -3.19 -10.96 14.60
CA LEU A 237 -2.18 -11.99 14.47
C LEU A 237 -1.09 -11.76 15.52
N ALA A 238 -0.84 -12.79 16.36
CA ALA A 238 0.26 -12.76 17.31
C ALA A 238 1.59 -12.92 16.55
N ARG A 239 2.23 -11.81 16.20
CA ARG A 239 3.59 -11.85 15.68
C ARG A 239 4.53 -12.06 16.87
N ASN A 240 5.28 -13.17 16.88
CA ASN A 240 6.32 -13.38 17.89
C ASN A 240 7.33 -12.24 17.75
N ARG A 241 7.49 -11.40 18.77
CA ARG A 241 8.48 -10.30 18.82
C ARG A 241 9.93 -10.74 18.60
N ARG A 242 10.19 -12.05 18.49
CA ARG A 242 11.51 -12.62 18.19
C ARG A 242 11.90 -12.51 16.70
N ASP A 243 10.93 -12.22 15.80
CA ASP A 243 11.20 -12.17 14.35
C ASP A 243 11.52 -10.75 13.82
N GLU A 244 11.53 -9.73 14.66
CA GLU A 244 11.90 -8.38 14.20
C GLU A 244 13.39 -8.26 13.80
N SER A 245 14.23 -9.24 14.13
CA SER A 245 15.69 -9.24 13.86
C SER A 245 16.28 -10.55 13.35
N ALA A 246 15.48 -11.60 13.17
CA ALA A 246 15.98 -12.88 12.68
C ALA A 246 15.80 -12.98 11.15
N PRO A 247 16.86 -13.31 10.37
CA PRO A 247 16.70 -13.71 8.99
C PRO A 247 15.83 -14.97 8.96
N LEU A 248 14.85 -15.03 8.05
CA LEU A 248 14.05 -16.22 7.80
C LEU A 248 14.98 -17.38 7.48
N VAL A 249 15.19 -18.27 8.45
CA VAL A 249 15.88 -19.55 8.20
C VAL A 249 14.92 -20.38 7.38
N ALA A 250 15.32 -20.69 6.16
CA ALA A 250 14.60 -21.62 5.30
C ALA A 250 14.44 -22.95 6.05
N VAL A 251 13.22 -23.31 6.40
CA VAL A 251 12.91 -24.67 6.83
C VAL A 251 12.84 -25.50 5.56
N GLY A 252 13.99 -26.08 5.21
CA GLY A 252 14.09 -27.12 4.21
C GLY A 252 13.72 -28.45 4.85
N ALA A 253 12.76 -29.15 4.25
CA ALA A 253 12.69 -30.60 4.06
C ALA A 253 11.39 -30.91 3.31
#